data_8243e01fb28481b855f06893e75932da
#
_entry.id   8243e01fb28481b855f06893e75932da
#
_cell.length_a   1.000
_cell.length_b   1.000
_cell.length_c   1.000
_cell.angle_alpha   90.00
_cell.angle_beta   90.00
_cell.angle_gamma   90.00
#
_symmetry.space_group_name_H-M   'P 1'
#
loop_
_entity.id
_entity.type
_entity.pdbx_description
1 polymer ?
#
loop_
_entity_poly.entity_id
_entity_poly.type
_entity_poly.pdbx_seq_one_letter_code
_entity_poly.pdbx_strand_id
1 'polypeptide(L)'
;IINTNDTENYLVSLCDSYSTPKKKITYWECLCYCFTSEGLKINCTKSTIKKTVESIICDYYQILKEKHEIDYELILYYSYCLLKENQSICKTLSNIFPYILIDEYQDTKELQYVILGAILKTGKDNKAFIVGDPNQSIYGNLGGFPMDQLENVTGLYYDELSLSYNYRSSSLLVYILIILKLMQTK
;
A
#
# COMPACT_ATOMS: atom_id res chain seq x y z
N ILE A 1 15.41 7.56 -8.81
CA ILE A 1 14.34 7.39 -7.78
C ILE A 1 14.45 8.57 -6.85
N ILE A 2 13.32 9.26 -6.63
CA ILE A 2 13.24 10.35 -5.67
C ILE A 2 12.89 9.80 -4.28
N ASN A 3 13.36 10.50 -3.25
CA ASN A 3 13.08 10.15 -1.86
C ASN A 3 11.82 10.89 -1.34
N THR A 4 11.42 10.61 -0.11
CA THR A 4 10.25 11.21 0.52
C THR A 4 10.35 12.74 0.63
N ASN A 5 11.55 13.29 0.88
CA ASN A 5 11.74 14.74 0.98
C ASN A 5 11.56 15.41 -0.37
N ASP A 6 12.02 14.80 -1.46
CA ASP A 6 11.83 15.33 -2.82
C ASP A 6 10.33 15.33 -3.19
N THR A 7 9.63 14.23 -2.89
CA THR A 7 8.17 14.12 -3.05
C THR A 7 7.45 15.23 -2.28
N GLU A 8 7.82 15.44 -1.03
CA GLU A 8 7.24 16.50 -0.19
C GLU A 8 7.47 17.89 -0.80
N ASN A 9 8.69 18.20 -1.22
CA ASN A 9 9.03 19.48 -1.82
C ASN A 9 8.21 19.77 -3.09
N TYR A 10 8.03 18.77 -3.97
CA TYR A 10 7.21 18.92 -5.16
C TYR A 10 5.73 19.16 -4.81
N LEU A 11 5.19 18.36 -3.89
CA LEU A 11 3.79 18.48 -3.50
C LEU A 11 3.51 19.78 -2.73
N VAL A 12 4.42 20.24 -1.87
CA VAL A 12 4.28 21.54 -1.18
C VAL A 12 4.25 22.67 -2.20
N SER A 13 5.17 22.71 -3.15
CA SER A 13 5.22 23.71 -4.21
C SER A 13 3.93 23.74 -5.04
N LEU A 14 3.40 22.58 -5.40
CA LEU A 14 2.13 22.46 -6.11
C LEU A 14 0.95 22.90 -5.24
N CYS A 15 0.88 22.50 -3.97
CA CYS A 15 -0.16 22.94 -3.05
C CYS A 15 -0.21 24.46 -2.93
N ASP A 16 0.94 25.11 -2.86
CA ASP A 16 1.03 26.57 -2.81
C ASP A 16 0.49 27.21 -4.09
N SER A 17 0.81 26.66 -5.27
CA SER A 17 0.31 27.16 -6.55
C SER A 17 -1.20 27.03 -6.73
N TYR A 18 -1.80 25.97 -6.15
CA TYR A 18 -3.24 25.71 -6.19
C TYR A 18 -4.03 26.36 -5.04
N SER A 19 -3.34 26.90 -4.03
CA SER A 19 -3.97 27.52 -2.87
C SER A 19 -4.47 28.93 -3.20
N THR A 20 -5.62 29.29 -2.62
CA THR A 20 -6.19 30.63 -2.70
C THR A 20 -6.44 31.17 -1.29
N PRO A 21 -6.62 32.47 -1.07
CA PRO A 21 -6.92 33.05 0.26
C PRO A 21 -8.13 32.39 0.95
N LYS A 22 -9.08 31.89 0.16
CA LYS A 22 -10.31 31.24 0.66
C LYS A 22 -10.19 29.73 0.80
N LYS A 23 -9.18 29.10 0.16
CA LYS A 23 -9.03 27.65 0.09
C LYS A 23 -7.54 27.30 0.11
N LYS A 24 -7.04 27.00 1.28
CA LYS A 24 -5.67 26.53 1.47
C LYS A 24 -5.65 25.00 1.36
N ILE A 25 -4.74 24.45 0.56
CA ILE A 25 -4.50 23.02 0.42
C ILE A 25 -3.15 22.73 1.02
N THR A 26 -3.09 21.68 1.81
CA THR A 26 -1.88 21.27 2.50
C THR A 26 -1.30 19.98 1.89
N TYR A 27 -0.02 19.81 2.01
CA TYR A 27 0.68 18.57 1.63
C TYR A 27 -0.01 17.32 2.18
N TRP A 28 -0.44 17.33 3.46
CA TRP A 28 -1.12 16.20 4.10
C TRP A 28 -2.43 15.78 3.42
N GLU A 29 -3.13 16.73 2.81
CA GLU A 29 -4.36 16.46 2.05
C GLU A 29 -4.05 15.79 0.70
N CYS A 30 -2.84 15.96 0.21
CA CYS A 30 -2.37 15.33 -1.03
C CYS A 30 -1.83 13.91 -0.84
N LEU A 31 -1.59 13.44 0.40
CA LEU A 31 -1.13 12.07 0.66
C LEU A 31 -2.21 10.99 0.56
N CYS A 32 -3.44 11.38 0.22
CA CYS A 32 -4.59 10.47 0.15
C CYS A 32 -4.73 9.76 -1.21
N TYR A 33 -3.65 9.48 -1.91
CA TYR A 33 -3.67 8.75 -3.17
C TYR A 33 -2.95 7.41 -3.07
N CYS A 34 -3.34 6.50 -3.93
CA CYS A 34 -2.63 5.24 -4.15
C CYS A 34 -2.89 4.75 -5.58
N PHE A 35 -2.02 3.92 -6.09
CA PHE A 35 -2.30 3.16 -7.31
C PHE A 35 -2.97 1.84 -6.97
N THR A 36 -3.96 1.50 -7.76
CA THR A 36 -4.65 0.20 -7.75
C THR A 36 -4.48 -0.48 -9.11
N SER A 37 -5.01 -1.68 -9.25
CA SER A 37 -5.07 -2.39 -10.55
C SER A 37 -5.87 -1.63 -11.62
N GLU A 38 -6.71 -0.67 -11.22
CA GLU A 38 -7.53 0.19 -12.10
C GLU A 38 -6.86 1.54 -12.40
N GLY A 39 -5.70 1.82 -11.77
CA GLY A 39 -4.96 3.08 -11.92
C GLY A 39 -4.94 3.93 -10.65
N LEU A 40 -4.73 5.23 -10.82
CA LEU A 40 -4.64 6.19 -9.73
C LEU A 40 -5.99 6.36 -9.02
N LYS A 41 -6.01 6.14 -7.70
CA LYS A 41 -7.17 6.34 -6.83
C LYS A 41 -6.89 7.43 -5.80
N ILE A 42 -7.80 8.39 -5.69
CA ILE A 42 -7.73 9.46 -4.70
C ILE A 42 -8.75 9.19 -3.59
N ASN A 43 -8.26 8.93 -2.40
CA ASN A 43 -9.05 8.62 -1.20
C ASN A 43 -9.31 9.86 -0.33
N CYS A 44 -9.41 11.05 -0.94
CA CYS A 44 -9.64 12.29 -0.21
C CYS A 44 -11.00 12.28 0.50
N THR A 45 -11.02 12.48 1.81
CA THR A 45 -12.23 12.50 2.64
C THR A 45 -13.06 13.78 2.44
N LYS A 46 -12.41 14.89 2.06
CA LYS A 46 -13.06 16.18 1.83
C LYS A 46 -13.47 16.32 0.37
N SER A 47 -14.75 16.09 0.07
CA SER A 47 -15.29 16.21 -1.29
C SER A 47 -15.03 17.57 -1.96
N THR A 48 -14.99 18.65 -1.15
CA THR A 48 -14.79 20.04 -1.63
C THR A 48 -13.41 20.31 -2.23
N ILE A 49 -12.39 19.53 -1.85
CA ILE A 49 -11.01 19.66 -2.36
C ILE A 49 -10.58 18.52 -3.26
N LYS A 50 -11.36 17.44 -3.35
CA LYS A 50 -10.99 16.20 -4.07
C LYS A 50 -10.50 16.49 -5.49
N LYS A 51 -11.27 17.24 -6.28
CA LYS A 51 -10.88 17.59 -7.66
C LYS A 51 -9.58 18.40 -7.73
N THR A 52 -9.33 19.28 -6.76
CA THR A 52 -8.09 20.06 -6.72
C THR A 52 -6.90 19.17 -6.36
N VAL A 53 -7.08 18.24 -5.40
CA VAL A 53 -6.06 17.24 -5.06
C VAL A 53 -5.78 16.34 -6.26
N GLU A 54 -6.79 15.90 -7.00
CA GLU A 54 -6.61 15.14 -8.25
C GLU A 54 -5.73 15.90 -9.25
N SER A 55 -6.00 17.19 -9.46
CA SER A 55 -5.18 18.03 -10.35
C SER A 55 -3.73 18.14 -9.86
N ILE A 56 -3.52 18.38 -8.57
CA ILE A 56 -2.19 18.46 -7.96
C ILE A 56 -1.41 17.15 -8.18
N ILE A 57 -2.04 16.00 -7.95
CA ILE A 57 -1.39 14.70 -8.13
C ILE A 57 -1.10 14.41 -9.60
N CYS A 58 -1.99 14.79 -10.52
CA CYS A 58 -1.72 14.68 -11.95
C CYS A 58 -0.52 15.53 -12.37
N ASP A 59 -0.44 16.79 -11.91
CA ASP A 59 0.69 17.68 -12.21
C ASP A 59 2.00 17.17 -11.58
N TYR A 60 1.93 16.63 -10.36
CA TYR A 60 3.07 15.98 -9.71
C TYR A 60 3.65 14.87 -10.58
N TYR A 61 2.82 13.96 -11.07
CA TYR A 61 3.29 12.88 -11.95
C TYR A 61 3.74 13.37 -13.32
N GLN A 62 3.19 14.46 -13.82
CA GLN A 62 3.68 15.09 -15.04
C GLN A 62 5.09 15.66 -14.83
N ILE A 63 5.37 16.32 -13.70
CA ILE A 63 6.70 16.81 -13.34
C ILE A 63 7.71 15.66 -13.24
N LEU A 64 7.35 14.55 -12.58
CA LEU A 64 8.21 13.38 -12.49
C LEU A 64 8.56 12.83 -13.88
N LYS A 65 7.56 12.75 -14.76
CA LYS A 65 7.75 12.27 -16.13
C LYS A 65 8.70 13.17 -16.93
N GLU A 66 8.55 14.49 -16.85
CA GLU A 66 9.40 15.47 -17.53
C GLU A 66 10.85 15.44 -17.04
N LYS A 67 11.03 15.19 -15.73
CA LYS A 67 12.36 15.08 -15.12
C LYS A 67 12.97 13.69 -15.21
N HIS A 68 12.27 12.71 -15.79
CA HIS A 68 12.67 11.30 -15.79
C HIS A 68 12.91 10.73 -14.38
N GLU A 69 12.09 11.16 -13.44
CA GLU A 69 12.09 10.74 -12.03
C GLU A 69 10.98 9.75 -11.76
N ILE A 70 11.14 8.95 -10.71
CA ILE A 70 10.16 7.95 -10.29
C ILE A 70 10.14 7.87 -8.75
N ASP A 71 8.95 7.84 -8.16
CA ASP A 71 8.73 7.58 -6.75
C ASP A 71 8.36 6.10 -6.48
N TYR A 72 8.21 5.75 -5.21
CA TYR A 72 7.88 4.38 -4.81
C TYR A 72 6.49 3.91 -5.29
N GLU A 73 5.52 4.81 -5.39
CA GLU A 73 4.19 4.48 -5.90
C GLU A 73 4.22 4.11 -7.39
N LEU A 74 4.97 4.89 -8.19
CA LEU A 74 5.16 4.59 -9.61
C LEU A 74 5.98 3.32 -9.84
N ILE A 75 6.99 3.04 -9.00
CA ILE A 75 7.73 1.77 -9.09
C ILE A 75 6.77 0.60 -8.95
N LEU A 76 5.92 0.64 -7.94
CA LEU A 76 4.95 -0.42 -7.68
C LEU A 76 3.96 -0.56 -8.85
N TYR A 77 3.41 0.57 -9.33
CA TYR A 77 2.46 0.58 -10.43
C TYR A 77 3.07 0.09 -11.74
N TYR A 78 4.26 0.55 -12.11
CA TYR A 78 4.92 0.08 -13.32
C TYR A 78 5.36 -1.38 -13.23
N SER A 79 5.73 -1.85 -12.03
CA SER A 79 5.98 -3.27 -11.80
C SER A 79 4.74 -4.12 -12.07
N TYR A 80 3.58 -3.66 -11.58
CA TYR A 80 2.30 -4.29 -11.88
C TYR A 80 1.99 -4.30 -13.39
N CYS A 81 2.11 -3.16 -14.07
CA CYS A 81 1.87 -3.06 -15.52
C CYS A 81 2.79 -4.00 -16.31
N LEU A 82 4.07 -4.01 -15.95
CA LEU A 82 5.06 -4.88 -16.60
C LEU A 82 4.70 -6.37 -16.46
N LEU A 83 4.32 -6.81 -15.27
CA LEU A 83 3.94 -8.20 -15.02
C LEU A 83 2.61 -8.57 -15.68
N LYS A 84 1.66 -7.65 -15.74
CA LYS A 84 0.38 -7.83 -16.41
C LYS A 84 0.55 -8.05 -17.92
N GLU A 85 1.46 -7.31 -18.55
CA GLU A 85 1.73 -7.39 -19.98
C GLU A 85 2.67 -8.55 -20.36
N ASN A 86 3.49 -9.02 -19.41
CA ASN A 86 4.57 -9.97 -19.69
C ASN A 86 4.54 -11.21 -18.79
N GLN A 87 3.71 -12.15 -19.13
CA GLN A 87 3.57 -13.45 -18.42
C GLN A 87 4.90 -14.23 -18.32
N SER A 88 5.81 -14.05 -19.28
CA SER A 88 7.15 -14.67 -19.24
C SER A 88 7.99 -14.19 -18.06
N ILE A 89 7.85 -12.93 -17.66
CA ILE A 89 8.53 -12.37 -16.47
C ILE A 89 7.95 -13.01 -15.21
N CYS A 90 6.62 -13.10 -15.09
CA CYS A 90 5.98 -13.79 -13.97
C CYS A 90 6.50 -15.24 -13.83
N LYS A 91 6.59 -15.97 -14.94
CA LYS A 91 7.11 -17.35 -14.95
C LYS A 91 8.57 -17.41 -14.54
N THR A 92 9.40 -16.48 -15.00
CA THR A 92 10.80 -16.41 -14.61
C THR A 92 10.94 -16.14 -13.12
N LEU A 93 10.20 -15.16 -12.59
CA LEU A 93 10.20 -14.85 -11.16
C LEU A 93 9.72 -16.02 -10.31
N SER A 94 8.65 -16.69 -10.75
CA SER A 94 8.14 -17.86 -10.05
C SER A 94 9.13 -19.02 -9.99
N ASN A 95 9.94 -19.21 -11.04
CA ASN A 95 11.00 -20.21 -11.03
C ASN A 95 12.19 -19.84 -10.14
N ILE A 96 12.51 -18.55 -10.04
CA ILE A 96 13.62 -18.05 -9.20
C ILE A 96 13.21 -18.03 -7.72
N PHE A 97 11.96 -17.70 -7.42
CA PHE A 97 11.45 -17.55 -6.07
C PHE A 97 10.34 -18.56 -5.76
N PRO A 98 10.69 -19.82 -5.42
CA PRO A 98 9.70 -20.84 -5.08
C PRO A 98 8.97 -20.54 -3.75
N TYR A 99 9.57 -19.74 -2.88
CA TYR A 99 8.98 -19.26 -1.63
C TYR A 99 9.00 -17.74 -1.58
N ILE A 100 7.86 -17.14 -1.22
CA ILE A 100 7.72 -15.70 -1.02
C ILE A 100 7.24 -15.46 0.40
N LEU A 101 7.99 -14.67 1.16
CA LEU A 101 7.68 -14.32 2.54
C LEU A 101 7.27 -12.85 2.60
N ILE A 102 6.12 -12.56 3.23
CA ILE A 102 5.64 -11.20 3.49
C ILE A 102 5.51 -11.06 4.99
N ASP A 103 6.22 -10.08 5.54
CA ASP A 103 6.10 -9.67 6.93
C ASP A 103 5.28 -8.38 7.01
N GLU A 104 4.67 -8.11 8.17
CA GLU A 104 3.87 -6.92 8.44
C GLU A 104 2.76 -6.71 7.37
N TYR A 105 2.02 -7.77 7.08
CA TYR A 105 1.03 -7.75 5.99
C TYR A 105 -0.02 -6.64 6.13
N GLN A 106 -0.31 -6.18 7.33
CA GLN A 106 -1.28 -5.12 7.60
C GLN A 106 -0.91 -3.78 6.95
N ASP A 107 0.36 -3.60 6.56
CA ASP A 107 0.86 -2.40 5.89
C ASP A 107 1.03 -2.61 4.36
N THR A 108 0.67 -3.80 3.86
CA THR A 108 0.79 -4.17 2.45
C THR A 108 -0.35 -3.56 1.64
N LYS A 109 -0.03 -3.02 0.45
CA LYS A 109 -1.00 -2.42 -0.47
C LYS A 109 -1.62 -3.44 -1.42
N GLU A 110 -2.80 -3.12 -1.97
CA GLU A 110 -3.50 -3.94 -2.95
C GLU A 110 -2.59 -4.40 -4.11
N LEU A 111 -1.85 -3.47 -4.74
CA LEU A 111 -0.97 -3.80 -5.87
C LEU A 111 0.13 -4.80 -5.53
N GLN A 112 0.64 -4.80 -4.30
CA GLN A 112 1.64 -5.78 -3.87
C GLN A 112 1.03 -7.18 -3.85
N TYR A 113 -0.22 -7.32 -3.42
CA TYR A 113 -0.93 -8.60 -3.46
C TYR A 113 -1.29 -9.03 -4.89
N VAL A 114 -1.67 -8.09 -5.76
CA VAL A 114 -1.92 -8.39 -7.19
C VAL A 114 -0.64 -8.90 -7.85
N ILE A 115 0.50 -8.27 -7.59
CA ILE A 115 1.82 -8.69 -8.08
C ILE A 115 2.17 -10.09 -7.54
N LEU A 116 2.00 -10.33 -6.24
CA LEU A 116 2.19 -11.63 -5.62
C LEU A 116 1.35 -12.71 -6.30
N GLY A 117 0.05 -12.44 -6.46
CA GLY A 117 -0.88 -13.36 -7.12
C GLY A 117 -0.48 -13.67 -8.55
N ALA A 118 -0.01 -12.67 -9.31
CA ALA A 118 0.47 -12.88 -10.68
C ALA A 118 1.69 -13.82 -10.75
N ILE A 119 2.62 -13.68 -9.82
CA ILE A 119 3.82 -14.54 -9.74
C ILE A 119 3.44 -15.96 -9.31
N LEU A 120 2.65 -16.11 -8.23
CA LEU A 120 2.30 -17.40 -7.67
C LEU A 120 1.46 -18.25 -8.64
N LYS A 121 0.53 -17.66 -9.39
CA LYS A 121 -0.31 -18.37 -10.37
C LYS A 121 0.46 -18.97 -11.54
N THR A 122 1.63 -18.46 -11.86
CA THR A 122 2.44 -18.93 -12.99
C THR A 122 3.37 -20.07 -12.62
N GLY A 123 3.63 -20.29 -11.33
CA GLY A 123 4.42 -21.39 -10.80
C GLY A 123 3.57 -22.61 -10.49
N LYS A 124 4.21 -23.80 -10.49
CA LYS A 124 3.52 -25.07 -10.16
C LYS A 124 3.50 -25.32 -8.65
N ASP A 125 4.57 -24.98 -7.95
CA ASP A 125 4.79 -25.34 -6.54
C ASP A 125 5.20 -24.14 -5.67
N ASN A 126 4.96 -22.91 -6.16
CA ASN A 126 5.28 -21.71 -5.42
C ASN A 126 4.37 -21.57 -4.19
N LYS A 127 4.97 -21.12 -3.10
CA LYS A 127 4.28 -20.91 -1.83
C LYS A 127 4.54 -19.51 -1.31
N ALA A 128 3.51 -18.90 -0.74
CA ALA A 128 3.63 -17.65 0.02
C ALA A 128 3.38 -17.93 1.50
N PHE A 129 4.15 -17.28 2.35
CA PHE A 129 3.94 -17.23 3.78
C PHE A 129 3.82 -15.79 4.21
N ILE A 130 2.66 -15.44 4.78
CA ILE A 130 2.27 -14.05 5.06
C ILE A 130 2.05 -13.93 6.57
N VAL A 131 2.78 -13.01 7.21
CA VAL A 131 2.74 -12.81 8.66
C VAL A 131 2.46 -11.35 8.97
N GLY A 132 1.74 -11.10 10.05
CA GLY A 132 1.47 -9.76 10.55
C GLY A 132 0.38 -9.75 11.62
N ASP A 133 0.05 -8.57 12.12
CA ASP A 133 -0.97 -8.37 13.13
C ASP A 133 -1.95 -7.28 12.66
N PRO A 134 -3.21 -7.62 12.38
CA PRO A 134 -4.21 -6.65 11.90
C PRO A 134 -4.46 -5.51 12.90
N ASN A 135 -4.16 -5.71 14.19
CA ASN A 135 -4.31 -4.68 15.21
C ASN A 135 -3.19 -3.64 15.20
N GLN A 136 -2.07 -3.92 14.51
CA GLN A 136 -0.92 -3.01 14.40
C GLN A 136 -0.94 -2.18 13.12
N SER A 137 -1.98 -2.28 12.30
CA SER A 137 -2.11 -1.47 11.07
C SER A 137 -2.11 0.03 11.41
N ILE A 138 -1.08 0.72 10.98
CA ILE A 138 -0.95 2.19 11.13
C ILE A 138 -1.34 2.93 9.84
N TYR A 139 -1.42 2.23 8.73
CA TYR A 139 -1.71 2.77 7.40
C TYR A 139 -3.12 2.44 6.88
N GLY A 140 -4.03 1.97 7.73
CA GLY A 140 -5.39 1.57 7.32
C GLY A 140 -6.16 2.64 6.53
N ASN A 141 -5.91 3.93 6.80
CA ASN A 141 -6.48 5.06 6.04
C ASN A 141 -5.65 5.46 4.81
N LEU A 142 -4.42 4.97 4.65
CA LEU A 142 -3.47 5.32 3.58
C LEU A 142 -3.31 4.19 2.54
N GLY A 143 -4.14 3.17 2.60
CA GLY A 143 -4.17 2.11 1.59
C GLY A 143 -3.68 0.74 2.03
N GLY A 144 -3.59 0.47 3.34
CA GLY A 144 -3.48 -0.91 3.84
C GLY A 144 -4.65 -1.74 3.30
N PHE A 145 -4.36 -2.91 2.75
CA PHE A 145 -5.36 -3.76 2.13
C PHE A 145 -5.86 -4.81 3.13
N PRO A 146 -7.19 -4.95 3.34
CA PRO A 146 -7.74 -5.92 4.28
C PRO A 146 -7.40 -7.36 3.88
N MET A 147 -6.95 -8.14 4.84
CA MET A 147 -6.52 -9.52 4.60
C MET A 147 -7.66 -10.44 4.15
N ASP A 148 -8.89 -10.18 4.59
CA ASP A 148 -10.11 -10.88 4.18
C ASP A 148 -10.44 -10.74 2.67
N GLN A 149 -9.82 -9.78 1.99
CA GLN A 149 -9.96 -9.59 0.56
C GLN A 149 -8.80 -10.17 -0.27
N LEU A 150 -7.81 -10.79 0.39
CA LEU A 150 -6.62 -11.34 -0.27
C LEU A 150 -7.00 -12.36 -1.35
N GLU A 151 -7.92 -13.27 -1.07
CA GLU A 151 -8.40 -14.27 -2.02
C GLU A 151 -9.05 -13.62 -3.25
N ASN A 152 -9.83 -12.56 -3.05
CA ASN A 152 -10.49 -11.84 -4.14
C ASN A 152 -9.49 -11.18 -5.09
N VAL A 153 -8.41 -10.60 -4.54
CA VAL A 153 -7.40 -9.87 -5.30
C VAL A 153 -6.39 -10.82 -5.93
N THR A 154 -5.88 -11.78 -5.17
CA THR A 154 -4.89 -12.74 -5.66
C THR A 154 -5.54 -13.87 -6.45
N GLY A 155 -6.80 -14.22 -6.17
CA GLY A 155 -7.47 -15.42 -6.68
C GLY A 155 -6.81 -16.71 -6.22
N LEU A 156 -6.14 -16.69 -5.05
CA LEU A 156 -5.47 -17.82 -4.41
C LEU A 156 -6.09 -18.05 -3.05
N TYR A 157 -6.28 -19.31 -2.68
CA TYR A 157 -6.71 -19.70 -1.34
C TYR A 157 -5.51 -19.83 -0.41
N TYR A 158 -5.72 -19.52 0.87
CA TYR A 158 -4.70 -19.64 1.91
C TYR A 158 -5.29 -20.24 3.20
N ASP A 159 -4.44 -20.92 3.96
CA ASP A 159 -4.79 -21.40 5.29
C ASP A 159 -4.37 -20.36 6.34
N GLU A 160 -5.30 -19.97 7.21
CA GLU A 160 -5.04 -19.02 8.29
C GLU A 160 -4.59 -19.75 9.56
N LEU A 161 -3.47 -19.31 10.12
CA LEU A 161 -2.93 -19.83 11.38
C LEU A 161 -2.78 -18.68 12.38
N SER A 162 -3.43 -18.80 13.52
CA SER A 162 -3.35 -17.81 14.61
C SER A 162 -2.22 -18.17 15.59
N LEU A 163 -1.35 -17.17 15.87
CA LEU A 163 -0.37 -17.26 16.94
C LEU A 163 -0.99 -16.78 18.25
N SER A 164 -1.28 -17.72 19.16
CA SER A 164 -1.96 -17.44 20.43
C SER A 164 -1.03 -17.15 21.60
N TYR A 165 0.26 -17.44 21.46
CA TYR A 165 1.25 -17.24 22.53
C TYR A 165 2.18 -16.05 22.24
N ASN A 166 2.32 -15.17 23.23
CA ASN A 166 3.25 -14.04 23.16
C ASN A 166 4.56 -14.42 23.90
N TYR A 167 5.61 -14.65 23.12
CA TYR A 167 6.95 -14.97 23.66
C TYR A 167 7.86 -13.75 23.83
N ARG A 168 7.44 -12.57 23.30
CA ARG A 168 8.24 -11.35 23.32
C ARG A 168 8.04 -10.53 24.59
N SER A 169 6.80 -10.47 25.09
CA SER A 169 6.41 -9.60 26.20
C SER A 169 6.23 -10.39 27.49
N SER A 170 6.55 -9.75 28.64
CA SER A 170 6.25 -10.34 29.95
C SER A 170 4.75 -10.53 30.15
N SER A 171 4.36 -11.51 30.95
CA SER A 171 2.95 -11.78 31.27
C SER A 171 2.22 -10.54 31.79
N LEU A 172 2.89 -9.69 32.56
CA LEU A 172 2.32 -8.44 33.09
C LEU A 172 1.92 -7.47 31.98
N LEU A 173 2.78 -7.29 30.95
CA LEU A 173 2.49 -6.42 29.81
C LEU A 173 1.32 -6.95 28.99
N VAL A 174 1.23 -8.26 28.79
CA VAL A 174 0.10 -8.89 28.09
C VAL A 174 -1.21 -8.65 28.85
N TYR A 175 -1.20 -8.81 30.17
CA TYR A 175 -2.39 -8.53 31.00
C TYR A 175 -2.83 -7.06 30.92
N ILE A 176 -1.89 -6.11 30.97
CA ILE A 176 -2.20 -4.67 30.85
C ILE A 176 -2.84 -4.36 29.49
N LEU A 177 -2.30 -4.91 28.38
CA LEU A 177 -2.84 -4.70 27.05
C LEU A 177 -4.25 -5.29 26.87
N ILE A 178 -4.51 -6.46 27.46
CA ILE A 178 -5.87 -7.06 27.46
C ILE A 178 -6.86 -6.17 28.22
N ILE A 179 -6.48 -5.66 29.40
CA ILE A 179 -7.35 -4.78 30.18
C ILE A 179 -7.63 -3.48 29.40
N LEU A 180 -6.62 -2.85 28.81
CA LEU A 180 -6.80 -1.64 28.02
C LEU A 180 -7.73 -1.86 26.81
N LYS A 181 -7.60 -3.00 26.13
CA LYS A 181 -8.48 -3.36 25.01
C LYS A 181 -9.94 -3.54 25.47
N LEU A 182 -10.16 -4.18 26.61
CA LEU A 182 -11.52 -4.35 27.19
C LEU A 182 -12.15 -3.03 27.64
N MET A 183 -11.34 -2.02 27.99
CA MET A 183 -11.82 -0.68 28.36
C MET A 183 -12.19 0.17 27.14
N GLN A 184 -11.62 -0.08 25.97
CA GLN A 184 -11.93 0.64 24.72
C GLN A 184 -13.18 0.12 24.01
N THR A 185 -13.68 -1.07 24.35
CA THR A 185 -14.86 -1.70 23.75
C THR A 185 -16.18 -1.36 24.47
N LYS A 186 -16.17 -0.41 25.40
CA LYS A 186 -17.37 0.17 26.05
C LYS A 186 -17.55 1.62 25.59
#